data_7f52775f991d19fc3c3ab8a853b9092a
#
_entry.id   7f52775f991d19fc3c3ab8a853b9092a
#
_cell.length_a   1.000
_cell.length_b   1.000
_cell.length_c   1.000
_cell.angle_alpha   90.00
_cell.angle_beta   90.00
_cell.angle_gamma   90.00
#
_symmetry.space_group_name_H-M   'P 1'
#
loop_
_entity.id
_entity.type
_entity.pdbx_description
1 polymer ?
#
loop_
_entity_poly.entity_id
_entity_poly.type
_entity_poly.pdbx_seq_one_letter_code
_entity_poly.pdbx_strand_id
1 'polypeptide(L)'
;MERRRVVITGLGAVTPIGLTAAESWQAVKDGVCGIAPITQFDPTDLKVHLAAEVKGFVPENYMSKPEAKRMGRFTQMAVVSAKEALDGAGFTLDEAEADRCGVIVSSGIGGLSITEAEHDKGKEKGWDRVSPFYIPTGICNMAAGQIAIHTGFRGMCSCPVTACTGGTNAVGDAFHYIRDGYADVMLCGGTESAVTPLAIGAFTSMKALTQNPDPKRASIPFDAERSGFVLGEGAAILLLEELEHAKARGARILAEVVGYGATCDAYHMTAPRPDGSGAAKAMEMALADGGAKPEDVDYINAHGTSTRLNDAGETAAVKTVFGDHAYKLAISSTKSMTGHMLGAAGAVEAMFCAMALHDGYLPATINYQVPDPACDLDVVPGHGRSADVRYAMSNSLGFGGHNGSLLFKRWEA
;
A
#
# COMPACT_ATOMS: atom_id res chain seq x y z
N MET A 1 24.78 20.17 -1.10
CA MET A 1 24.07 20.00 -2.37
C MET A 1 22.61 20.35 -2.13
N GLU A 2 22.00 21.08 -3.03
CA GLU A 2 20.55 21.30 -2.99
C GLU A 2 19.83 19.96 -3.15
N ARG A 3 18.79 19.71 -2.35
CA ARG A 3 18.02 18.45 -2.42
C ARG A 3 17.26 18.41 -3.74
N ARG A 4 17.34 17.28 -4.44
CA ARG A 4 16.62 17.08 -5.71
C ARG A 4 15.13 16.89 -5.43
N ARG A 5 14.29 17.41 -6.30
CA ARG A 5 12.84 17.21 -6.23
C ARG A 5 12.46 15.89 -6.89
N VAL A 6 11.46 15.21 -6.33
CA VAL A 6 11.03 13.88 -6.77
C VAL A 6 9.55 13.90 -7.11
N VAL A 7 9.22 13.46 -8.31
CA VAL A 7 7.87 13.50 -8.85
C VAL A 7 7.36 12.11 -9.21
N ILE A 8 6.05 11.94 -9.17
CA ILE A 8 5.34 10.74 -9.61
C ILE A 8 4.91 10.96 -11.05
N THR A 9 5.37 10.11 -11.96
CA THR A 9 5.06 10.20 -13.39
C THR A 9 4.25 9.03 -13.90
N GLY A 10 4.23 7.91 -13.17
CA GLY A 10 3.47 6.72 -13.52
C GLY A 10 2.87 6.01 -12.31
N LEU A 11 1.73 5.39 -12.52
CA LEU A 11 1.00 4.59 -11.54
C LEU A 11 0.51 3.31 -12.19
N GLY A 12 0.60 2.21 -11.47
CA GLY A 12 -0.02 0.95 -11.87
C GLY A 12 -0.49 0.18 -10.66
N ALA A 13 -1.63 -0.49 -10.78
CA ALA A 13 -2.21 -1.22 -9.66
C ALA A 13 -3.07 -2.41 -10.09
N VAL A 14 -3.10 -3.42 -9.24
CA VAL A 14 -4.03 -4.52 -9.26
C VAL A 14 -4.62 -4.62 -7.85
N THR A 15 -5.89 -4.30 -7.68
CA THR A 15 -6.55 -4.21 -6.38
C THR A 15 -7.88 -4.98 -6.36
N PRO A 16 -8.49 -5.21 -5.19
CA PRO A 16 -9.82 -5.84 -5.10
C PRO A 16 -10.94 -5.06 -5.79
N ILE A 17 -10.71 -3.80 -6.15
CA ILE A 17 -11.70 -2.90 -6.76
C ILE A 17 -11.34 -2.45 -8.17
N GLY A 18 -10.23 -2.93 -8.75
CA GLY A 18 -9.83 -2.64 -10.13
C GLY A 18 -8.54 -3.33 -10.51
N LEU A 19 -8.39 -3.68 -11.79
CA LEU A 19 -7.20 -4.36 -12.33
C LEU A 19 -6.17 -3.37 -12.91
N THR A 20 -6.48 -2.08 -12.84
CA THR A 20 -5.59 -0.97 -13.21
C THR A 20 -5.67 0.14 -12.16
N ALA A 21 -4.70 1.05 -12.14
CA ALA A 21 -4.72 2.23 -11.30
C ALA A 21 -5.95 3.11 -11.59
N ALA A 22 -6.29 3.28 -12.87
CA ALA A 22 -7.46 4.07 -13.29
C ALA A 22 -8.78 3.44 -12.85
N GLU A 23 -8.96 2.13 -13.02
CA GLU A 23 -10.16 1.41 -12.55
C GLU A 23 -10.26 1.47 -11.02
N SER A 24 -9.15 1.25 -10.31
CA SER A 24 -9.12 1.32 -8.84
C SER A 24 -9.50 2.70 -8.34
N TRP A 25 -8.99 3.76 -8.96
CA TRP A 25 -9.36 5.13 -8.61
C TRP A 25 -10.81 5.48 -8.92
N GLN A 26 -11.32 5.03 -10.07
CA GLN A 26 -12.75 5.22 -10.37
C GLN A 26 -13.63 4.50 -9.36
N ALA A 27 -13.29 3.26 -9.00
CA ALA A 27 -14.00 2.50 -7.97
C ALA A 27 -13.96 3.18 -6.58
N VAL A 28 -12.84 3.84 -6.24
CA VAL A 28 -12.73 4.67 -5.02
C VAL A 28 -13.71 5.85 -5.07
N LYS A 29 -13.81 6.55 -6.20
CA LYS A 29 -14.77 7.65 -6.38
C LYS A 29 -16.22 7.17 -6.29
N ASP A 30 -16.50 5.98 -6.79
CA ASP A 30 -17.83 5.37 -6.79
C ASP A 30 -18.17 4.67 -5.44
N GLY A 31 -17.21 4.60 -4.50
CA GLY A 31 -17.41 3.96 -3.20
C GLY A 31 -17.61 2.43 -3.28
N VAL A 32 -16.91 1.77 -4.22
CA VAL A 32 -17.04 0.32 -4.44
C VAL A 32 -16.39 -0.46 -3.29
N CYS A 33 -17.14 -1.39 -2.72
CA CYS A 33 -16.63 -2.32 -1.70
C CYS A 33 -16.07 -3.59 -2.37
N GLY A 34 -14.76 -3.84 -2.24
CA GLY A 34 -14.10 -5.03 -2.76
C GLY A 34 -14.22 -6.26 -1.85
N ILE A 35 -14.79 -6.11 -0.65
CA ILE A 35 -14.94 -7.19 0.33
C ILE A 35 -16.09 -8.09 -0.08
N ALA A 36 -15.83 -9.41 -0.09
CA ALA A 36 -16.81 -10.42 -0.48
C ALA A 36 -16.48 -11.76 0.18
N PRO A 37 -17.37 -12.77 0.09
CA PRO A 37 -17.03 -14.13 0.48
C PRO A 37 -15.77 -14.63 -0.22
N ILE A 38 -14.92 -15.34 0.53
CA ILE A 38 -13.69 -15.96 0.04
C ILE A 38 -14.04 -16.98 -1.04
N THR A 39 -13.30 -16.91 -2.17
CA THR A 39 -13.48 -17.82 -3.31
C THR A 39 -12.21 -18.58 -3.71
N GLN A 40 -11.04 -18.19 -3.23
CA GLN A 40 -9.76 -18.83 -3.55
C GLN A 40 -9.60 -20.21 -2.91
N PHE A 41 -10.35 -20.48 -1.84
CA PHE A 41 -10.40 -21.79 -1.15
C PHE A 41 -11.74 -21.93 -0.41
N ASP A 42 -12.04 -23.16 0.07
CA ASP A 42 -13.23 -23.42 0.90
C ASP A 42 -12.99 -22.94 2.35
N PRO A 43 -13.68 -21.88 2.82
CA PRO A 43 -13.51 -21.36 4.18
C PRO A 43 -14.43 -22.00 5.22
N THR A 44 -15.14 -23.10 4.91
CA THR A 44 -16.20 -23.67 5.76
C THR A 44 -15.74 -23.98 7.19
N ASP A 45 -14.50 -24.44 7.35
CA ASP A 45 -13.91 -24.78 8.67
C ASP A 45 -13.30 -23.56 9.39
N LEU A 46 -13.34 -22.37 8.79
CA LEU A 46 -12.81 -21.15 9.37
C LEU A 46 -13.92 -20.29 10.01
N LYS A 47 -13.55 -19.40 10.92
CA LYS A 47 -14.47 -18.44 11.52
C LYS A 47 -14.67 -17.18 10.69
N VAL A 48 -13.75 -16.90 9.78
CA VAL A 48 -13.76 -15.73 8.90
C VAL A 48 -13.98 -16.20 7.48
N HIS A 49 -15.02 -15.67 6.86
CA HIS A 49 -15.47 -16.06 5.52
C HIS A 49 -15.35 -14.95 4.49
N LEU A 50 -14.87 -13.76 4.89
CA LEU A 50 -14.73 -12.59 4.03
C LEU A 50 -13.27 -12.23 3.81
N ALA A 51 -12.96 -11.81 2.58
CA ALA A 51 -11.68 -11.22 2.19
C ALA A 51 -11.90 -10.20 1.07
N ALA A 52 -10.89 -9.37 0.82
CA ALA A 52 -10.83 -8.50 -0.34
C ALA A 52 -9.89 -9.13 -1.38
N GLU A 53 -10.41 -10.05 -2.17
CA GLU A 53 -9.69 -10.76 -3.22
C GLU A 53 -9.65 -9.95 -4.51
N VAL A 54 -8.54 -10.04 -5.25
CA VAL A 54 -8.45 -9.52 -6.62
C VAL A 54 -9.20 -10.47 -7.55
N LYS A 55 -10.29 -9.98 -8.12
CA LYS A 55 -11.17 -10.74 -9.01
C LYS A 55 -10.79 -10.53 -10.47
N GLY A 56 -10.91 -11.57 -11.27
CA GLY A 56 -10.71 -11.49 -12.73
C GLY A 56 -9.26 -11.32 -13.17
N PHE A 57 -8.29 -11.37 -12.27
CA PHE A 57 -6.87 -11.31 -12.63
C PHE A 57 -6.41 -12.65 -13.21
N VAL A 58 -6.19 -12.66 -14.52
CA VAL A 58 -5.66 -13.80 -15.29
C VAL A 58 -4.27 -13.42 -15.79
N PRO A 59 -3.18 -13.96 -15.20
CA PRO A 59 -1.81 -13.55 -15.54
C PRO A 59 -1.47 -13.67 -17.03
N GLU A 60 -2.04 -14.67 -17.71
CA GLU A 60 -1.81 -14.94 -19.13
C GLU A 60 -2.33 -13.82 -20.06
N ASN A 61 -3.15 -12.91 -19.57
CA ASN A 61 -3.56 -11.70 -20.32
C ASN A 61 -2.42 -10.67 -20.40
N TYR A 62 -1.41 -10.78 -19.54
CA TYR A 62 -0.35 -9.77 -19.36
C TYR A 62 1.06 -10.33 -19.64
N MET A 63 1.24 -11.64 -19.51
CA MET A 63 2.53 -12.31 -19.67
C MET A 63 2.35 -13.71 -20.24
N SER A 64 3.40 -14.31 -20.79
CA SER A 64 3.33 -15.67 -21.29
C SER A 64 3.07 -16.69 -20.18
N LYS A 65 2.42 -17.80 -20.51
CA LYS A 65 2.16 -18.88 -19.54
C LYS A 65 3.42 -19.48 -18.88
N PRO A 66 4.57 -19.62 -19.58
CA PRO A 66 5.83 -20.02 -18.94
C PRO A 66 6.34 -19.00 -17.91
N GLU A 67 6.21 -17.70 -18.18
CA GLU A 67 6.59 -16.63 -17.24
C GLU A 67 5.68 -16.64 -16.01
N ALA A 68 4.36 -16.68 -16.22
CA ALA A 68 3.38 -16.74 -15.12
C ALA A 68 3.67 -17.91 -14.16
N LYS A 69 4.02 -19.09 -14.69
CA LYS A 69 4.34 -20.28 -13.88
C LYS A 69 5.63 -20.15 -13.03
N ARG A 70 6.50 -19.20 -13.35
CA ARG A 70 7.76 -18.93 -12.63
C ARG A 70 7.65 -17.81 -11.59
N MET A 71 6.45 -17.31 -11.38
CA MET A 71 6.18 -16.23 -10.43
C MET A 71 5.03 -16.60 -9.51
N GLY A 72 5.16 -16.25 -8.23
CA GLY A 72 4.03 -16.27 -7.30
C GLY A 72 2.99 -15.20 -7.65
N ARG A 73 1.74 -15.37 -7.23
CA ARG A 73 0.64 -14.44 -7.52
C ARG A 73 1.00 -13.00 -7.12
N PHE A 74 1.63 -12.80 -5.94
CA PHE A 74 2.09 -11.48 -5.52
C PHE A 74 3.08 -10.85 -6.50
N THR A 75 4.01 -11.65 -7.03
CA THR A 75 4.99 -11.20 -8.03
C THR A 75 4.32 -10.89 -9.38
N GLN A 76 3.36 -11.72 -9.81
CA GLN A 76 2.59 -11.49 -11.05
C GLN A 76 1.87 -10.15 -11.00
N MET A 77 1.15 -9.86 -9.90
CA MET A 77 0.46 -8.58 -9.73
C MET A 77 1.45 -7.39 -9.72
N ALA A 78 2.60 -7.53 -9.05
CA ALA A 78 3.62 -6.48 -9.01
C ALA A 78 4.22 -6.18 -10.40
N VAL A 79 4.54 -7.20 -11.18
CA VAL A 79 5.09 -7.04 -12.55
C VAL A 79 4.07 -6.38 -13.47
N VAL A 80 2.79 -6.78 -13.39
CA VAL A 80 1.71 -6.16 -14.17
C VAL A 80 1.54 -4.68 -13.78
N SER A 81 1.52 -4.37 -12.49
CA SER A 81 1.44 -2.98 -12.01
C SER A 81 2.66 -2.15 -12.41
N ALA A 82 3.88 -2.73 -12.38
CA ALA A 82 5.08 -2.02 -12.84
C ALA A 82 5.02 -1.69 -14.34
N LYS A 83 4.56 -2.64 -15.15
CA LYS A 83 4.36 -2.42 -16.58
C LYS A 83 3.34 -1.31 -16.83
N GLU A 84 2.21 -1.32 -16.15
CA GLU A 84 1.18 -0.27 -16.27
C GLU A 84 1.77 1.12 -15.90
N ALA A 85 2.56 1.19 -14.82
CA ALA A 85 3.18 2.45 -14.39
C ALA A 85 4.13 3.02 -15.46
N LEU A 86 4.94 2.17 -16.08
CA LEU A 86 5.85 2.57 -17.17
C LEU A 86 5.10 2.99 -18.43
N ASP A 87 4.12 2.17 -18.87
CA ASP A 87 3.31 2.43 -20.06
C ASP A 87 2.53 3.75 -19.89
N GLY A 88 1.91 3.96 -18.71
CA GLY A 88 1.15 5.18 -18.39
C GLY A 88 2.01 6.44 -18.30
N ALA A 89 3.28 6.29 -17.92
CA ALA A 89 4.26 7.37 -17.90
C ALA A 89 4.89 7.64 -19.28
N GLY A 90 4.67 6.78 -20.27
CA GLY A 90 5.40 6.81 -21.53
C GLY A 90 6.93 6.68 -21.33
N PHE A 91 7.33 5.92 -20.29
CA PHE A 91 8.74 5.74 -19.97
C PHE A 91 9.36 4.63 -20.82
N THR A 92 10.48 4.96 -21.45
CA THR A 92 11.31 3.98 -22.17
C THR A 92 12.72 4.07 -21.61
N LEU A 93 13.27 2.92 -21.17
CA LEU A 93 14.63 2.86 -20.63
C LEU A 93 15.66 3.19 -21.72
N ASP A 94 16.54 4.17 -21.45
CA ASP A 94 17.81 4.29 -22.13
C ASP A 94 18.83 3.35 -21.44
N GLU A 95 19.47 2.49 -22.22
CA GLU A 95 20.46 1.53 -21.71
C GLU A 95 21.62 2.23 -20.96
N ALA A 96 21.96 3.46 -21.34
CA ALA A 96 22.99 4.24 -20.67
C ALA A 96 22.59 4.70 -19.25
N GLU A 97 21.29 4.79 -18.97
CA GLU A 97 20.73 5.21 -17.68
C GLU A 97 20.32 4.03 -16.77
N ALA A 98 20.40 2.80 -17.27
CA ALA A 98 19.87 1.62 -16.57
C ALA A 98 20.45 1.42 -15.15
N ASP A 99 21.70 1.80 -14.92
CA ASP A 99 22.36 1.70 -13.61
C ASP A 99 21.89 2.80 -12.62
N ARG A 100 21.15 3.80 -13.11
CA ARG A 100 20.51 4.87 -12.33
C ARG A 100 19.01 4.66 -12.16
N CYS A 101 18.47 3.57 -12.72
CA CYS A 101 17.08 3.15 -12.60
C CYS A 101 16.99 1.96 -11.63
N GLY A 102 16.21 2.08 -10.56
CA GLY A 102 16.13 1.05 -9.52
C GLY A 102 14.73 0.59 -9.21
N VAL A 103 14.62 -0.43 -8.34
CA VAL A 103 13.37 -1.05 -7.92
C VAL A 103 13.36 -1.28 -6.41
N ILE A 104 12.39 -0.74 -5.70
CA ILE A 104 12.16 -1.01 -4.28
C ILE A 104 10.70 -1.41 -4.08
N VAL A 105 10.44 -2.72 -3.90
CA VAL A 105 9.07 -3.23 -3.79
C VAL A 105 8.94 -4.17 -2.60
N SER A 106 8.03 -3.84 -1.70
CA SER A 106 7.73 -4.59 -0.48
C SER A 106 6.78 -5.75 -0.72
N SER A 107 6.93 -6.81 0.07
CA SER A 107 5.91 -7.79 0.38
C SER A 107 6.10 -8.25 1.83
N GLY A 108 5.02 -8.31 2.60
CA GLY A 108 5.10 -8.66 4.02
C GLY A 108 5.32 -10.16 4.24
N ILE A 109 4.71 -11.00 3.42
CA ILE A 109 4.71 -12.47 3.60
C ILE A 109 5.24 -13.20 2.35
N GLY A 110 5.16 -12.60 1.17
CA GLY A 110 5.58 -13.24 -0.07
C GLY A 110 4.64 -14.35 -0.53
N GLY A 111 5.20 -15.43 -1.07
CA GLY A 111 4.46 -16.55 -1.67
C GLY A 111 3.93 -17.55 -0.66
N LEU A 112 3.08 -17.14 0.28
CA LEU A 112 2.55 -18.03 1.33
C LEU A 112 1.76 -19.22 0.73
N SER A 113 0.91 -19.00 -0.25
CA SER A 113 0.15 -20.08 -0.92
C SER A 113 1.07 -21.11 -1.58
N ILE A 114 2.22 -20.67 -2.10
CA ILE A 114 3.23 -21.57 -2.68
C ILE A 114 3.89 -22.39 -1.57
N THR A 115 4.18 -21.75 -0.43
CA THR A 115 4.75 -22.41 0.74
C THR A 115 3.83 -23.51 1.28
N GLU A 116 2.52 -23.22 1.40
CA GLU A 116 1.51 -24.20 1.80
C GLU A 116 1.48 -25.39 0.83
N ALA A 117 1.35 -25.11 -0.47
CA ALA A 117 1.25 -26.14 -1.50
C ALA A 117 2.50 -27.04 -1.58
N GLU A 118 3.70 -26.47 -1.53
CA GLU A 118 4.95 -27.23 -1.60
C GLU A 118 5.25 -27.98 -0.29
N HIS A 119 4.82 -27.44 0.87
CA HIS A 119 4.86 -28.15 2.14
C HIS A 119 3.99 -29.43 2.10
N ASP A 120 2.72 -29.29 1.67
CA ASP A 120 1.82 -30.43 1.60
C ASP A 120 2.31 -31.50 0.61
N LYS A 121 2.80 -31.08 -0.56
CA LYS A 121 3.43 -31.96 -1.53
C LYS A 121 4.65 -32.69 -0.95
N GLY A 122 5.49 -31.99 -0.18
CA GLY A 122 6.65 -32.60 0.48
C GLY A 122 6.24 -33.66 1.49
N LYS A 123 5.17 -33.42 2.26
CA LYS A 123 4.62 -34.38 3.22
C LYS A 123 4.02 -35.62 2.53
N GLU A 124 3.27 -35.41 1.44
CA GLU A 124 2.60 -36.50 0.72
C GLU A 124 3.53 -37.35 -0.14
N LYS A 125 4.50 -36.70 -0.83
CA LYS A 125 5.29 -37.32 -1.92
C LYS A 125 6.79 -37.43 -1.61
N GLY A 126 7.24 -36.88 -0.46
CA GLY A 126 8.63 -36.80 -0.08
C GLY A 126 9.27 -35.44 -0.41
N TRP A 127 10.18 -34.99 0.44
CA TRP A 127 10.80 -33.68 0.36
C TRP A 127 11.64 -33.43 -0.90
N ASP A 128 12.16 -34.49 -1.53
CA ASP A 128 12.89 -34.43 -2.81
C ASP A 128 11.95 -34.11 -4.00
N ARG A 129 10.64 -34.08 -3.77
CA ARG A 129 9.62 -33.74 -4.77
C ARG A 129 9.18 -32.26 -4.71
N VAL A 130 9.67 -31.50 -3.72
CA VAL A 130 9.44 -30.05 -3.67
C VAL A 130 10.01 -29.41 -4.95
N SER A 131 9.31 -28.40 -5.46
CA SER A 131 9.70 -27.72 -6.69
C SER A 131 11.09 -27.07 -6.57
N PRO A 132 11.99 -27.23 -7.54
CA PRO A 132 13.26 -26.49 -7.56
C PRO A 132 13.06 -24.98 -7.69
N PHE A 133 11.87 -24.54 -8.09
CA PHE A 133 11.49 -23.14 -8.19
C PHE A 133 10.80 -22.60 -6.95
N TYR A 134 10.58 -23.44 -5.91
CA TYR A 134 9.88 -22.98 -4.68
C TYR A 134 10.52 -21.74 -4.08
N ILE A 135 11.81 -21.77 -3.81
CA ILE A 135 12.49 -20.61 -3.20
C ILE A 135 12.36 -19.35 -4.07
N PRO A 136 12.77 -19.37 -5.37
CA PRO A 136 12.69 -18.15 -6.19
C PRO A 136 11.25 -17.69 -6.52
N THR A 137 10.22 -18.49 -6.27
CA THR A 137 8.83 -18.06 -6.46
C THR A 137 8.17 -17.61 -5.17
N GLY A 138 8.72 -17.99 -4.00
CA GLY A 138 8.10 -17.77 -2.69
C GLY A 138 8.68 -16.61 -1.88
N ILE A 139 9.97 -16.27 -2.03
CA ILE A 139 10.62 -15.24 -1.18
C ILE A 139 10.19 -13.82 -1.54
N CYS A 140 10.05 -12.96 -0.53
CA CYS A 140 9.45 -11.63 -0.65
C CYS A 140 10.13 -10.71 -1.67
N ASN A 141 11.47 -10.78 -1.80
CA ASN A 141 12.23 -9.90 -2.69
C ASN A 141 12.06 -10.21 -4.19
N MET A 142 11.40 -11.32 -4.53
CA MET A 142 11.25 -11.69 -5.94
C MET A 142 10.30 -10.81 -6.73
N ALA A 143 9.40 -10.09 -6.07
CA ALA A 143 8.63 -9.05 -6.74
C ALA A 143 9.55 -7.97 -7.31
N ALA A 144 10.43 -7.39 -6.49
CA ALA A 144 11.43 -6.41 -6.95
C ALA A 144 12.39 -7.01 -8.00
N GLY A 145 12.91 -8.22 -7.76
CA GLY A 145 13.83 -8.89 -8.67
C GLY A 145 13.22 -9.17 -10.05
N GLN A 146 11.96 -9.63 -10.10
CA GLN A 146 11.27 -9.89 -11.37
C GLN A 146 10.95 -8.59 -12.11
N ILE A 147 10.56 -7.52 -11.42
CA ILE A 147 10.39 -6.21 -12.03
C ILE A 147 11.71 -5.75 -12.66
N ALA A 148 12.83 -5.82 -11.93
CA ALA A 148 14.13 -5.45 -12.45
C ALA A 148 14.54 -6.25 -13.71
N ILE A 149 14.29 -7.57 -13.71
CA ILE A 149 14.54 -8.45 -14.88
C ILE A 149 13.69 -8.03 -16.08
N HIS A 150 12.40 -7.72 -15.88
CA HIS A 150 11.48 -7.37 -16.96
C HIS A 150 11.72 -5.97 -17.52
N THR A 151 12.21 -5.04 -16.69
CA THR A 151 12.43 -3.64 -17.09
C THR A 151 13.85 -3.34 -17.56
N GLY A 152 14.82 -4.17 -17.19
CA GLY A 152 16.23 -3.90 -17.42
C GLY A 152 16.83 -2.89 -16.44
N PHE A 153 16.13 -2.52 -15.37
CA PHE A 153 16.64 -1.60 -14.33
C PHE A 153 17.77 -2.27 -13.54
N ARG A 154 18.95 -1.67 -13.53
CA ARG A 154 20.17 -2.26 -12.93
C ARG A 154 20.68 -1.52 -11.69
N GLY A 155 20.01 -0.44 -11.28
CA GLY A 155 20.31 0.26 -10.04
C GLY A 155 19.92 -0.53 -8.79
N MET A 156 19.65 0.17 -7.69
CA MET A 156 19.22 -0.44 -6.43
C MET A 156 18.01 -1.35 -6.64
N CYS A 157 18.09 -2.60 -6.16
CA CYS A 157 16.97 -3.54 -6.15
C CYS A 157 16.80 -4.10 -4.75
N SER A 158 15.70 -3.78 -4.05
CA SER A 158 15.48 -4.24 -2.67
C SER A 158 14.00 -4.45 -2.33
N CYS A 159 13.78 -5.10 -1.18
CA CYS A 159 12.46 -5.38 -0.63
C CYS A 159 12.48 -5.10 0.87
N PRO A 160 12.00 -3.94 1.35
CA PRO A 160 11.79 -3.72 2.76
C PRO A 160 10.65 -4.62 3.26
N VAL A 161 10.92 -5.40 4.32
CA VAL A 161 9.91 -6.26 4.96
C VAL A 161 9.60 -5.69 6.34
N THR A 162 8.67 -4.74 6.37
CA THR A 162 8.24 -4.01 7.58
C THR A 162 6.74 -4.17 7.82
N ALA A 163 6.24 -5.38 7.60
CA ALA A 163 4.82 -5.73 7.74
C ALA A 163 3.90 -4.77 6.94
N CYS A 164 2.88 -4.22 7.58
CA CYS A 164 1.89 -3.35 6.92
C CYS A 164 2.44 -1.99 6.46
N THR A 165 3.64 -1.59 6.93
CA THR A 165 4.32 -0.35 6.52
C THR A 165 5.19 -0.54 5.29
N GLY A 166 5.37 -1.77 4.83
CA GLY A 166 6.35 -2.10 3.80
C GLY A 166 6.23 -1.28 2.52
N GLY A 167 5.02 -1.13 1.98
CA GLY A 167 4.78 -0.31 0.79
C GLY A 167 5.12 1.17 1.00
N THR A 168 4.77 1.72 2.17
CA THR A 168 5.12 3.09 2.56
C THR A 168 6.64 3.26 2.65
N ASN A 169 7.35 2.32 3.29
CA ASN A 169 8.81 2.37 3.38
C ASN A 169 9.45 2.23 1.99
N ALA A 170 8.94 1.35 1.13
CA ALA A 170 9.45 1.21 -0.24
C ALA A 170 9.37 2.51 -1.05
N VAL A 171 8.25 3.23 -0.95
CA VAL A 171 8.08 4.55 -1.61
C VAL A 171 9.00 5.60 -0.97
N GLY A 172 9.07 5.63 0.37
CA GLY A 172 9.91 6.58 1.11
C GLY A 172 11.41 6.37 0.88
N ASP A 173 11.87 5.12 0.87
CA ASP A 173 13.26 4.78 0.58
C ASP A 173 13.62 5.15 -0.87
N ALA A 174 12.75 4.85 -1.84
CA ALA A 174 12.94 5.24 -3.24
C ALA A 174 12.98 6.77 -3.40
N PHE A 175 12.10 7.49 -2.72
CA PHE A 175 12.12 8.95 -2.67
C PHE A 175 13.47 9.48 -2.17
N HIS A 176 13.98 8.98 -1.05
CA HIS A 176 15.28 9.38 -0.51
C HIS A 176 16.42 9.03 -1.46
N TYR A 177 16.38 7.86 -2.12
CA TYR A 177 17.40 7.45 -3.09
C TYR A 177 17.53 8.43 -4.27
N ILE A 178 16.40 8.90 -4.81
CA ILE A 178 16.39 9.89 -5.89
C ILE A 178 16.80 11.27 -5.34
N ARG A 179 16.20 11.73 -4.24
CA ARG A 179 16.45 13.02 -3.62
C ARG A 179 17.93 13.25 -3.31
N ASP A 180 18.57 12.21 -2.79
CA ASP A 180 19.97 12.26 -2.37
C ASP A 180 20.97 11.93 -3.49
N GLY A 181 20.47 11.74 -4.74
CA GLY A 181 21.26 11.63 -5.96
C GLY A 181 21.82 10.24 -6.28
N TYR A 182 21.35 9.19 -5.60
CA TYR A 182 21.78 7.81 -5.86
C TYR A 182 21.08 7.19 -7.08
N ALA A 183 19.88 7.62 -7.41
CA ALA A 183 19.12 7.19 -8.58
C ALA A 183 18.48 8.41 -9.28
N ASP A 184 18.01 8.23 -10.51
CA ASP A 184 17.22 9.21 -11.24
C ASP A 184 15.79 8.74 -11.44
N VAL A 185 15.58 7.42 -11.49
CA VAL A 185 14.29 6.77 -11.71
C VAL A 185 14.14 5.58 -10.76
N MET A 186 13.00 5.44 -10.10
CA MET A 186 12.69 4.30 -9.23
C MET A 186 11.27 3.79 -9.46
N LEU A 187 11.14 2.49 -9.73
CA LEU A 187 9.88 1.78 -9.54
C LEU A 187 9.79 1.37 -8.08
N CYS A 188 8.76 1.81 -7.39
CA CYS A 188 8.61 1.54 -5.96
C CYS A 188 7.16 1.25 -5.59
N GLY A 189 6.97 0.50 -4.51
CA GLY A 189 5.63 0.18 -4.03
C GLY A 189 5.55 -1.09 -3.22
N GLY A 190 4.44 -1.82 -3.36
CA GLY A 190 4.22 -3.03 -2.59
C GLY A 190 3.24 -3.99 -3.25
N THR A 191 3.33 -5.25 -2.86
CA THR A 191 2.47 -6.32 -3.34
C THR A 191 2.22 -7.34 -2.23
N GLU A 192 1.04 -7.95 -2.23
CA GLU A 192 0.72 -9.03 -1.30
C GLU A 192 -0.31 -9.99 -1.89
N SER A 193 -0.18 -11.28 -1.56
CA SER A 193 -1.14 -12.32 -1.94
C SER A 193 -1.25 -13.34 -0.80
N ALA A 194 -1.78 -12.87 0.34
CA ALA A 194 -1.82 -13.62 1.59
C ALA A 194 -3.21 -14.16 1.93
N VAL A 195 -4.19 -14.13 1.01
CA VAL A 195 -5.52 -14.72 1.24
C VAL A 195 -5.42 -16.24 1.08
N THR A 196 -5.05 -16.91 2.17
CA THR A 196 -4.85 -18.37 2.25
C THR A 196 -5.46 -18.92 3.55
N PRO A 197 -5.75 -20.23 3.63
CA PRO A 197 -6.24 -20.85 4.85
C PRO A 197 -5.35 -20.59 6.07
N LEU A 198 -4.02 -20.71 5.89
CA LEU A 198 -3.05 -20.50 6.98
C LEU A 198 -3.05 -19.05 7.47
N ALA A 199 -3.03 -18.07 6.56
CA ALA A 199 -3.06 -16.66 6.95
C ALA A 199 -4.38 -16.27 7.64
N ILE A 200 -5.53 -16.65 7.06
CA ILE A 200 -6.84 -16.38 7.68
C ILE A 200 -6.90 -17.03 9.07
N GLY A 201 -6.46 -18.31 9.20
CA GLY A 201 -6.41 -18.99 10.48
C GLY A 201 -5.49 -18.31 11.50
N ALA A 202 -4.28 -17.90 11.08
CA ALA A 202 -3.31 -17.25 11.94
C ALA A 202 -3.79 -15.88 12.45
N PHE A 203 -4.27 -15.00 11.55
CA PHE A 203 -4.81 -13.69 11.93
C PHE A 203 -6.11 -13.82 12.76
N THR A 204 -6.93 -14.84 12.51
CA THR A 204 -8.12 -15.15 13.33
C THR A 204 -7.72 -15.57 14.76
N SER A 205 -6.70 -16.41 14.90
CA SER A 205 -6.16 -16.83 16.21
C SER A 205 -5.61 -15.66 17.01
N MET A 206 -5.06 -14.65 16.35
CA MET A 206 -4.60 -13.38 16.94
C MET A 206 -5.78 -12.44 17.28
N LYS A 207 -7.01 -12.77 16.92
CA LYS A 207 -8.19 -11.89 17.02
C LYS A 207 -8.04 -10.55 16.29
N ALA A 208 -7.29 -10.56 15.18
CA ALA A 208 -7.02 -9.38 14.38
C ALA A 208 -8.05 -9.18 13.26
N LEU A 209 -8.63 -10.28 12.73
CA LEU A 209 -9.68 -10.23 11.72
C LEU A 209 -11.07 -10.06 12.33
N THR A 210 -11.90 -9.31 11.62
CA THR A 210 -13.33 -9.26 11.91
C THR A 210 -13.99 -10.62 11.62
N GLN A 211 -14.97 -10.99 12.42
CA GLN A 211 -15.83 -12.16 12.18
C GLN A 211 -17.23 -11.72 11.73
N ASN A 212 -17.43 -10.45 11.42
CA ASN A 212 -18.70 -9.96 10.92
C ASN A 212 -18.97 -10.56 9.53
N PRO A 213 -20.12 -11.23 9.31
CA PRO A 213 -20.44 -11.88 8.04
C PRO A 213 -20.98 -10.92 6.99
N ASP A 214 -21.31 -9.68 7.34
CA ASP A 214 -21.81 -8.68 6.40
C ASP A 214 -20.62 -7.94 5.72
N PRO A 215 -20.41 -8.08 4.40
CA PRO A 215 -19.35 -7.38 3.68
C PRO A 215 -19.39 -5.86 3.88
N LYS A 216 -20.57 -5.27 4.07
CA LYS A 216 -20.75 -3.83 4.30
C LYS A 216 -20.46 -3.39 5.74
N ARG A 217 -20.30 -4.32 6.68
CA ARG A 217 -19.96 -4.03 8.07
C ARG A 217 -18.66 -4.69 8.54
N ALA A 218 -17.93 -5.35 7.61
CA ALA A 218 -16.72 -6.07 7.94
C ALA A 218 -15.49 -5.15 8.09
N SER A 219 -15.30 -4.18 7.17
CA SER A 219 -14.24 -3.16 7.28
C SER A 219 -14.88 -1.77 7.39
N ILE A 220 -14.92 -1.25 8.60
CA ILE A 220 -15.60 0.01 8.99
C ILE A 220 -14.65 0.87 9.85
N PRO A 221 -13.55 1.37 9.27
CA PRO A 221 -12.59 2.19 10.01
C PRO A 221 -13.27 3.36 10.73
N PHE A 222 -12.82 3.65 11.96
CA PHE A 222 -13.30 4.72 12.84
C PHE A 222 -14.74 4.55 13.38
N ASP A 223 -15.51 3.57 12.91
CA ASP A 223 -16.86 3.27 13.41
C ASP A 223 -16.80 2.61 14.80
N ALA A 224 -17.73 2.94 15.68
CA ALA A 224 -17.79 2.40 17.04
C ALA A 224 -17.98 0.87 17.09
N GLU A 225 -18.59 0.28 16.06
CA GLU A 225 -18.83 -1.17 15.95
C GLU A 225 -17.70 -1.94 15.27
N ARG A 226 -16.58 -1.28 14.92
CA ARG A 226 -15.42 -1.94 14.30
C ARG A 226 -14.88 -3.06 15.17
N SER A 227 -14.49 -4.18 14.58
CA SER A 227 -14.15 -5.39 15.32
C SER A 227 -12.89 -6.12 14.85
N GLY A 228 -12.20 -5.58 13.84
CA GLY A 228 -11.01 -6.17 13.23
C GLY A 228 -10.90 -5.79 11.77
N PHE A 229 -9.77 -6.10 11.13
CA PHE A 229 -9.60 -5.82 9.72
C PHE A 229 -10.12 -6.97 8.83
N VAL A 230 -10.28 -6.68 7.54
CA VAL A 230 -10.51 -7.69 6.49
C VAL A 230 -9.21 -7.86 5.71
N LEU A 231 -8.73 -9.09 5.57
CA LEU A 231 -7.52 -9.37 4.79
C LEU A 231 -7.78 -9.15 3.30
N GLY A 232 -6.85 -8.46 2.63
CA GLY A 232 -6.89 -8.22 1.19
C GLY A 232 -5.60 -8.65 0.50
N GLU A 233 -5.64 -8.68 -0.82
CA GLU A 233 -4.50 -8.90 -1.72
C GLU A 233 -4.43 -7.82 -2.79
N GLY A 234 -3.26 -7.64 -3.41
CA GLY A 234 -3.09 -6.69 -4.50
C GLY A 234 -1.66 -6.19 -4.64
N ALA A 235 -1.49 -5.23 -5.53
CA ALA A 235 -0.22 -4.53 -5.76
C ALA A 235 -0.47 -3.09 -6.19
N ALA A 236 0.45 -2.19 -5.84
CA ALA A 236 0.58 -0.90 -6.51
C ALA A 236 2.07 -0.55 -6.68
N ILE A 237 2.40 -0.03 -7.84
CA ILE A 237 3.73 0.43 -8.20
C ILE A 237 3.64 1.87 -8.71
N LEU A 238 4.50 2.71 -8.18
CA LEU A 238 4.68 4.10 -8.57
C LEU A 238 6.00 4.22 -9.33
N LEU A 239 6.02 5.00 -10.41
CA LEU A 239 7.25 5.45 -11.04
C LEU A 239 7.60 6.82 -10.46
N LEU A 240 8.70 6.87 -9.72
CA LEU A 240 9.27 8.11 -9.20
C LEU A 240 10.43 8.53 -10.09
N GLU A 241 10.51 9.83 -10.38
CA GLU A 241 11.59 10.41 -11.16
C GLU A 241 12.12 11.68 -10.50
N GLU A 242 13.39 11.94 -10.72
CA GLU A 242 13.97 13.26 -10.50
C GLU A 242 13.29 14.29 -11.40
N LEU A 243 12.97 15.46 -10.85
CA LEU A 243 12.13 16.46 -11.54
C LEU A 243 12.69 16.89 -12.90
N GLU A 244 14.00 17.21 -12.99
CA GLU A 244 14.58 17.69 -14.24
C GLU A 244 14.72 16.56 -15.28
N HIS A 245 14.94 15.31 -14.81
CA HIS A 245 14.85 14.12 -15.66
C HIS A 245 13.44 13.98 -16.26
N ALA A 246 12.40 14.06 -15.44
CA ALA A 246 11.00 13.95 -15.88
C ALA A 246 10.64 15.06 -16.89
N LYS A 247 11.07 16.30 -16.62
CA LYS A 247 10.87 17.44 -17.54
C LYS A 247 11.60 17.28 -18.85
N ALA A 248 12.85 16.80 -18.83
CA ALA A 248 13.67 16.64 -20.03
C ALA A 248 13.06 15.68 -21.06
N ARG A 249 12.34 14.63 -20.57
CA ARG A 249 11.61 13.72 -21.45
C ARG A 249 10.13 14.11 -21.70
N GLY A 250 9.68 15.25 -21.16
CA GLY A 250 8.30 15.72 -21.31
C GLY A 250 7.27 14.87 -20.58
N ALA A 251 7.62 14.28 -19.43
CA ALA A 251 6.73 13.44 -18.66
C ALA A 251 5.53 14.22 -18.10
N ARG A 252 4.36 13.57 -18.06
CA ARG A 252 3.24 14.07 -17.28
C ARG A 252 3.54 13.82 -15.79
N ILE A 253 3.50 14.88 -15.00
CA ILE A 253 3.69 14.81 -13.55
C ILE A 253 2.31 14.78 -12.87
N LEU A 254 2.10 13.81 -11.98
CA LEU A 254 0.84 13.60 -11.26
C LEU A 254 0.85 14.29 -9.88
N ALA A 255 1.94 14.14 -9.15
CA ALA A 255 2.16 14.73 -7.84
C ALA A 255 3.67 14.76 -7.53
N GLU A 256 4.04 15.43 -6.45
CA GLU A 256 5.40 15.45 -5.92
C GLU A 256 5.45 14.69 -4.58
N VAL A 257 6.45 13.84 -4.38
CA VAL A 257 6.76 13.27 -3.07
C VAL A 257 7.72 14.24 -2.38
N VAL A 258 7.30 14.81 -1.26
CA VAL A 258 8.07 15.88 -0.62
C VAL A 258 8.63 15.49 0.75
N GLY A 259 8.08 14.48 1.42
CA GLY A 259 8.55 14.09 2.73
C GLY A 259 8.26 12.63 3.07
N TYR A 260 9.13 12.07 3.92
CA TYR A 260 9.03 10.73 4.46
C TYR A 260 9.49 10.70 5.91
N GLY A 261 8.73 10.01 6.76
CA GLY A 261 9.09 9.75 8.14
C GLY A 261 8.86 8.28 8.50
N ALA A 262 9.82 7.68 9.18
CA ALA A 262 9.74 6.31 9.66
C ALA A 262 10.23 6.20 11.10
N THR A 263 9.49 5.46 11.94
CA THR A 263 9.78 5.24 13.35
C THR A 263 9.47 3.82 13.78
N CYS A 264 9.88 3.47 15.00
CA CYS A 264 9.49 2.22 15.63
C CYS A 264 8.95 2.52 17.04
N ASP A 265 7.82 1.89 17.39
CA ASP A 265 7.22 2.00 18.73
C ASP A 265 8.12 1.40 19.82
N ALA A 266 8.91 0.37 19.48
CA ALA A 266 9.74 -0.39 20.42
C ALA A 266 8.97 -0.78 21.71
N TYR A 267 7.71 -1.24 21.53
CA TYR A 267 6.76 -1.46 22.63
C TYR A 267 6.24 -2.90 22.67
N HIS A 268 5.59 -3.37 21.62
CA HIS A 268 4.97 -4.70 21.56
C HIS A 268 4.98 -5.24 20.14
N MET A 269 4.98 -6.58 19.96
CA MET A 269 5.07 -7.19 18.62
C MET A 269 3.87 -6.91 17.72
N THR A 270 2.67 -6.67 18.28
CA THR A 270 1.45 -6.49 17.48
C THR A 270 0.58 -5.30 17.89
N ALA A 271 0.66 -4.86 19.16
CA ALA A 271 -0.11 -3.73 19.66
C ALA A 271 0.65 -2.42 19.44
N PRO A 272 -0.01 -1.36 18.94
CA PRO A 272 0.60 -0.04 18.87
C PRO A 272 0.81 0.53 20.28
N ARG A 273 1.67 1.54 20.40
CA ARG A 273 1.79 2.30 21.65
C ARG A 273 0.46 2.98 21.98
N PRO A 274 -0.03 2.84 23.22
CA PRO A 274 -1.33 3.42 23.60
C PRO A 274 -1.41 4.94 23.46
N ASP A 275 -0.27 5.63 23.57
CA ASP A 275 -0.16 7.09 23.43
C ASP A 275 -0.04 7.58 21.98
N GLY A 276 0.05 6.67 20.99
CA GLY A 276 0.20 7.00 19.57
C GLY A 276 1.49 7.76 19.22
N SER A 277 2.46 7.84 20.15
CA SER A 277 3.65 8.70 19.98
C SER A 277 4.55 8.28 18.82
N GLY A 278 4.64 6.97 18.49
CA GLY A 278 5.43 6.50 17.35
C GLY A 278 4.85 6.98 16.01
N ALA A 279 3.53 6.85 15.84
CA ALA A 279 2.82 7.34 14.65
C ALA A 279 2.92 8.88 14.55
N ALA A 280 2.70 9.60 15.66
CA ALA A 280 2.86 11.05 15.70
C ALA A 280 4.27 11.48 15.25
N LYS A 281 5.29 10.80 15.75
CA LYS A 281 6.69 11.11 15.39
C LYS A 281 6.99 10.84 13.91
N ALA A 282 6.43 9.78 13.31
CA ALA A 282 6.58 9.53 11.88
C ALA A 282 5.95 10.65 11.03
N MET A 283 4.75 11.14 11.40
CA MET A 283 4.11 12.29 10.75
C MET A 283 4.93 13.59 10.91
N GLU A 284 5.43 13.88 12.10
CA GLU A 284 6.33 15.05 12.34
C GLU A 284 7.58 14.99 11.46
N MET A 285 8.19 13.80 11.33
CA MET A 285 9.38 13.60 10.49
C MET A 285 9.05 13.83 9.02
N ALA A 286 7.92 13.34 8.52
CA ALA A 286 7.50 13.55 7.13
C ALA A 286 7.25 15.04 6.85
N LEU A 287 6.61 15.77 7.76
CA LEU A 287 6.42 17.22 7.67
C LEU A 287 7.77 17.96 7.65
N ALA A 288 8.66 17.63 8.58
CA ALA A 288 9.99 18.25 8.66
C ALA A 288 10.85 17.97 7.42
N ASP A 289 10.80 16.74 6.90
CA ASP A 289 11.53 16.33 5.69
C ASP A 289 11.02 17.10 4.46
N GLY A 290 9.70 17.30 4.36
CA GLY A 290 9.06 18.07 3.29
C GLY A 290 9.08 19.60 3.49
N GLY A 291 9.57 20.10 4.62
CA GLY A 291 9.53 21.53 4.93
C GLY A 291 8.12 22.11 5.04
N ALA A 292 7.12 21.25 5.32
CA ALA A 292 5.72 21.62 5.44
C ALA A 292 5.33 21.82 6.91
N LYS A 293 4.29 22.63 7.13
CA LYS A 293 3.68 22.81 8.44
C LYS A 293 2.44 21.92 8.58
N PRO A 294 2.03 21.59 9.82
CA PRO A 294 0.77 20.87 10.02
C PRO A 294 -0.42 21.52 9.32
N GLU A 295 -0.50 22.84 9.28
CA GLU A 295 -1.61 23.58 8.66
C GLU A 295 -1.66 23.51 7.13
N ASP A 296 -0.59 23.03 6.50
CA ASP A 296 -0.54 22.88 5.05
C ASP A 296 -1.24 21.59 4.57
N VAL A 297 -1.43 20.59 5.46
CA VAL A 297 -2.01 19.28 5.11
C VAL A 297 -3.53 19.37 5.07
N ASP A 298 -4.10 19.02 3.94
CA ASP A 298 -5.54 19.06 3.69
C ASP A 298 -6.19 17.67 3.85
N TYR A 299 -5.43 16.58 3.62
CA TYR A 299 -5.93 15.22 3.62
C TYR A 299 -4.94 14.22 4.19
N ILE A 300 -5.45 13.26 4.97
CA ILE A 300 -4.71 12.07 5.42
C ILE A 300 -5.42 10.81 4.93
N ASN A 301 -4.72 9.96 4.14
CA ASN A 301 -5.10 8.58 3.95
C ASN A 301 -4.53 7.79 5.13
N ALA A 302 -5.42 7.41 6.03
CA ALA A 302 -5.05 6.79 7.29
C ALA A 302 -4.67 5.32 7.15
N HIS A 303 -3.88 4.83 8.11
CA HIS A 303 -3.76 3.40 8.27
C HIS A 303 -5.12 2.74 8.52
N GLY A 304 -5.92 3.25 9.43
CA GLY A 304 -7.36 3.00 9.57
C GLY A 304 -7.79 1.56 9.29
N THR A 305 -7.36 0.59 10.10
CA THR A 305 -7.57 -0.84 9.84
C THR A 305 -8.92 -1.38 10.25
N SER A 306 -9.80 -0.56 10.84
CA SER A 306 -11.05 -1.04 11.45
C SER A 306 -10.81 -1.88 12.72
N THR A 307 -9.66 -1.70 13.37
CA THR A 307 -9.37 -2.28 14.68
C THR A 307 -9.52 -1.22 15.77
N ARG A 308 -9.99 -1.63 16.95
CA ARG A 308 -10.29 -0.68 18.04
C ARG A 308 -9.09 0.12 18.48
N LEU A 309 -7.92 -0.54 18.66
CA LEU A 309 -6.72 0.10 19.18
C LEU A 309 -6.05 1.00 18.13
N ASN A 310 -5.96 0.52 16.88
CA ASN A 310 -5.29 1.28 15.83
C ASN A 310 -6.02 2.59 15.55
N ASP A 311 -7.33 2.54 15.27
CA ASP A 311 -8.06 3.70 14.76
C ASP A 311 -8.16 4.81 15.83
N ALA A 312 -8.35 4.45 17.10
CA ALA A 312 -8.32 5.39 18.21
C ALA A 312 -6.90 5.97 18.45
N GLY A 313 -5.86 5.11 18.39
CA GLY A 313 -4.46 5.54 18.56
C GLY A 313 -4.00 6.45 17.44
N GLU A 314 -4.36 6.16 16.17
CA GLU A 314 -4.04 7.00 15.02
C GLU A 314 -4.78 8.34 15.10
N THR A 315 -6.06 8.36 15.51
CA THR A 315 -6.79 9.61 15.77
C THR A 315 -6.12 10.47 16.81
N ALA A 316 -5.65 9.87 17.92
CA ALA A 316 -4.91 10.58 18.95
C ALA A 316 -3.56 11.14 18.44
N ALA A 317 -2.83 10.34 17.63
CA ALA A 317 -1.58 10.78 17.00
C ALA A 317 -1.80 11.96 16.05
N VAL A 318 -2.83 11.94 15.22
CA VAL A 318 -3.21 13.07 14.34
C VAL A 318 -3.51 14.31 15.17
N LYS A 319 -4.30 14.20 16.23
CA LYS A 319 -4.56 15.35 17.12
C LYS A 319 -3.29 15.91 17.78
N THR A 320 -2.36 15.04 18.13
CA THR A 320 -1.08 15.45 18.73
C THR A 320 -0.25 16.27 17.75
N VAL A 321 -0.17 15.87 16.48
CA VAL A 321 0.66 16.54 15.45
C VAL A 321 -0.01 17.80 14.92
N PHE A 322 -1.32 17.75 14.67
CA PHE A 322 -2.05 18.79 13.96
C PHE A 322 -2.80 19.78 14.88
N GLY A 323 -2.91 19.48 16.19
CA GLY A 323 -3.61 20.34 17.14
C GLY A 323 -5.03 20.68 16.69
N ASP A 324 -5.40 21.96 16.73
CA ASP A 324 -6.73 22.42 16.26
C ASP A 324 -6.95 22.23 14.75
N HIS A 325 -5.87 22.08 13.96
CA HIS A 325 -5.97 21.81 12.54
C HIS A 325 -6.47 20.39 12.25
N ALA A 326 -6.30 19.44 13.17
CA ALA A 326 -6.85 18.09 13.04
C ALA A 326 -8.35 18.07 12.77
N TYR A 327 -9.10 19.06 13.25
CA TYR A 327 -10.54 19.21 13.02
C TYR A 327 -10.91 19.97 11.72
N LYS A 328 -9.90 20.38 10.94
CA LYS A 328 -10.08 21.11 9.67
C LYS A 328 -9.65 20.29 8.46
N LEU A 329 -8.67 19.37 8.65
CA LEU A 329 -8.26 18.44 7.62
C LEU A 329 -9.23 17.27 7.53
N ALA A 330 -9.26 16.59 6.39
CA ALA A 330 -10.00 15.35 6.21
C ALA A 330 -9.09 14.14 6.45
N ILE A 331 -9.61 13.09 7.09
CA ILE A 331 -8.91 11.82 7.26
C ILE A 331 -9.84 10.69 6.81
N SER A 332 -9.40 9.80 5.91
CA SER A 332 -10.22 8.66 5.53
C SER A 332 -9.40 7.38 5.43
N SER A 333 -10.08 6.23 5.49
CA SER A 333 -9.43 4.95 5.24
C SER A 333 -10.06 4.23 4.05
N THR A 334 -9.28 4.13 2.99
CA THR A 334 -9.63 3.36 1.79
C THR A 334 -9.64 1.84 2.02
N LYS A 335 -9.16 1.37 3.19
CA LYS A 335 -9.31 -0.04 3.61
C LYS A 335 -10.77 -0.45 3.84
N SER A 336 -11.69 0.52 3.97
CA SER A 336 -13.14 0.26 3.91
C SER A 336 -13.58 -0.33 2.56
N MET A 337 -12.82 -0.08 1.48
CA MET A 337 -13.07 -0.56 0.10
C MET A 337 -12.17 -1.74 -0.25
N THR A 338 -10.87 -1.63 0.02
CA THR A 338 -9.84 -2.57 -0.44
C THR A 338 -9.51 -3.68 0.55
N GLY A 339 -10.02 -3.63 1.79
CA GLY A 339 -9.46 -4.42 2.88
C GLY A 339 -8.01 -4.02 3.19
N HIS A 340 -7.35 -4.79 4.02
CA HIS A 340 -5.96 -4.56 4.40
C HIS A 340 -5.02 -5.48 3.60
N MET A 341 -4.30 -4.92 2.65
CA MET A 341 -3.40 -5.64 1.75
C MET A 341 -1.97 -5.76 2.30
N LEU A 342 -1.78 -5.69 3.61
CA LEU A 342 -0.49 -5.84 4.31
C LEU A 342 0.65 -5.03 3.65
N GLY A 343 1.67 -5.71 3.10
CA GLY A 343 2.82 -5.07 2.45
C GLY A 343 2.49 -4.24 1.21
N ALA A 344 1.34 -4.47 0.57
CA ALA A 344 0.87 -3.66 -0.55
C ALA A 344 0.09 -2.40 -0.11
N ALA A 345 -0.48 -2.39 1.11
CA ALA A 345 -1.45 -1.38 1.53
C ALA A 345 -0.91 0.05 1.39
N GLY A 346 0.27 0.33 1.95
CA GLY A 346 0.85 1.68 1.92
C GLY A 346 1.17 2.20 0.51
N ALA A 347 1.47 1.30 -0.44
CA ALA A 347 1.71 1.68 -1.83
C ALA A 347 0.40 2.05 -2.56
N VAL A 348 -0.68 1.29 -2.32
CA VAL A 348 -2.02 1.59 -2.86
C VAL A 348 -2.54 2.91 -2.29
N GLU A 349 -2.32 3.15 -1.00
CA GLU A 349 -2.71 4.39 -0.32
C GLU A 349 -1.88 5.59 -0.79
N ALA A 350 -0.58 5.42 -1.06
CA ALA A 350 0.27 6.42 -1.70
C ALA A 350 -0.25 6.80 -3.10
N MET A 351 -0.62 5.80 -3.91
CA MET A 351 -1.26 6.01 -5.21
C MET A 351 -2.56 6.82 -5.06
N PHE A 352 -3.44 6.47 -4.11
CA PHE A 352 -4.68 7.20 -3.88
C PHE A 352 -4.43 8.64 -3.39
N CYS A 353 -3.39 8.90 -2.60
CA CYS A 353 -2.97 10.27 -2.25
C CYS A 353 -2.55 11.06 -3.48
N ALA A 354 -1.74 10.48 -4.37
CA ALA A 354 -1.34 11.13 -5.62
C ALA A 354 -2.55 11.48 -6.51
N MET A 355 -3.51 10.56 -6.62
CA MET A 355 -4.73 10.77 -7.40
C MET A 355 -5.68 11.78 -6.72
N ALA A 356 -5.74 11.80 -5.38
CA ALA A 356 -6.52 12.79 -4.63
C ALA A 356 -6.01 14.22 -4.88
N LEU A 357 -4.69 14.41 -4.90
CA LEU A 357 -4.05 15.68 -5.24
C LEU A 357 -4.30 16.09 -6.70
N HIS A 358 -4.18 15.12 -7.61
CA HIS A 358 -4.34 15.35 -9.05
C HIS A 358 -5.77 15.74 -9.41
N ASP A 359 -6.76 15.04 -8.86
CA ASP A 359 -8.19 15.23 -9.20
C ASP A 359 -8.93 16.21 -8.27
N GLY A 360 -8.32 16.64 -7.16
CA GLY A 360 -9.00 17.45 -6.15
C GLY A 360 -10.18 16.71 -5.51
N TYR A 361 -9.96 15.43 -5.09
CA TYR A 361 -11.02 14.58 -4.58
C TYR A 361 -10.59 13.81 -3.32
N LEU A 362 -11.41 13.85 -2.28
CA LEU A 362 -11.21 13.14 -1.03
C LEU A 362 -11.94 11.80 -1.06
N PRO A 363 -11.22 10.66 -0.97
CA PRO A 363 -11.81 9.33 -0.83
C PRO A 363 -12.65 9.20 0.44
N ALA A 364 -13.73 8.42 0.37
CA ALA A 364 -14.57 8.13 1.52
C ALA A 364 -14.00 7.03 2.42
N THR A 365 -14.38 7.08 3.70
CA THR A 365 -14.52 5.89 4.54
C THR A 365 -15.94 5.35 4.34
N ILE A 366 -16.10 4.35 3.47
CA ILE A 366 -17.42 3.79 3.17
C ILE A 366 -17.96 2.94 4.34
N ASN A 367 -19.27 2.72 4.35
CA ASN A 367 -19.94 1.86 5.34
C ASN A 367 -19.90 2.36 6.80
N TYR A 368 -19.38 3.55 7.04
CA TYR A 368 -19.40 4.21 8.36
C TYR A 368 -20.82 4.57 8.76
N GLN A 369 -21.25 4.18 9.96
CA GLN A 369 -22.62 4.36 10.45
C GLN A 369 -22.70 4.87 11.88
N VAL A 370 -21.85 4.36 12.79
CA VAL A 370 -21.94 4.64 14.22
C VAL A 370 -20.72 5.45 14.66
N PRO A 371 -20.89 6.75 15.02
CA PRO A 371 -19.81 7.58 15.50
C PRO A 371 -19.14 7.02 16.75
N ASP A 372 -17.80 7.02 16.78
CA ASP A 372 -17.00 6.71 17.94
C ASP A 372 -16.42 8.00 18.51
N PRO A 373 -16.72 8.37 19.79
CA PRO A 373 -16.14 9.54 20.42
C PRO A 373 -14.59 9.56 20.48
N ALA A 374 -13.95 8.38 20.38
CA ALA A 374 -12.49 8.27 20.30
C ALA A 374 -11.93 8.59 18.89
N CYS A 375 -12.80 8.65 17.88
CA CYS A 375 -12.46 8.87 16.46
C CYS A 375 -13.30 10.02 15.88
N ASP A 376 -13.28 11.19 16.52
CA ASP A 376 -14.19 12.33 16.28
C ASP A 376 -13.69 13.34 15.23
N LEU A 377 -12.78 12.94 14.34
CA LEU A 377 -12.31 13.74 13.21
C LEU A 377 -13.25 13.59 12.00
N ASP A 378 -13.05 14.43 10.97
CA ASP A 378 -13.76 14.31 9.69
C ASP A 378 -13.26 13.09 8.90
N VAL A 379 -13.89 11.93 9.11
CA VAL A 379 -13.50 10.67 8.48
C VAL A 379 -14.02 10.49 7.05
N VAL A 380 -14.56 11.54 6.42
CA VAL A 380 -15.19 11.52 5.11
C VAL A 380 -16.21 10.36 5.01
N PRO A 381 -17.27 10.38 5.81
CA PRO A 381 -18.15 9.23 5.98
C PRO A 381 -19.01 8.99 4.74
N GLY A 382 -19.10 7.73 4.32
CA GLY A 382 -20.02 7.24 3.29
C GLY A 382 -19.67 7.59 1.87
N HIS A 383 -19.47 8.84 1.55
CA HIS A 383 -19.21 9.32 0.18
C HIS A 383 -18.00 10.25 0.13
N GLY A 384 -17.16 10.07 -0.89
CA GLY A 384 -16.10 11.02 -1.18
C GLY A 384 -16.63 12.37 -1.68
N ARG A 385 -15.76 13.37 -1.70
CA ARG A 385 -16.13 14.74 -2.09
C ARG A 385 -14.99 15.48 -2.77
N SER A 386 -15.32 16.43 -3.64
CA SER A 386 -14.34 17.37 -4.20
C SER A 386 -13.81 18.31 -3.12
N ALA A 387 -12.50 18.60 -3.17
CA ALA A 387 -11.82 19.53 -2.27
C ALA A 387 -10.58 20.14 -2.95
N ASP A 388 -10.15 21.30 -2.47
CA ASP A 388 -8.86 21.87 -2.86
C ASP A 388 -7.75 21.24 -2.00
N VAL A 389 -7.14 20.18 -2.53
CA VAL A 389 -6.10 19.41 -1.83
C VAL A 389 -4.73 19.84 -2.34
N ARG A 390 -3.92 20.45 -1.49
CA ARG A 390 -2.55 20.89 -1.83
C ARG A 390 -1.51 19.93 -1.27
N TYR A 391 -1.74 19.41 -0.07
CA TYR A 391 -0.90 18.39 0.56
C TYR A 391 -1.74 17.23 1.04
N ALA A 392 -1.28 16.02 0.74
CA ALA A 392 -1.86 14.78 1.24
C ALA A 392 -0.79 13.96 1.97
N MET A 393 -1.18 13.32 3.07
CA MET A 393 -0.32 12.42 3.83
C MET A 393 -0.88 10.98 3.77
N SER A 394 0.00 9.99 3.69
CA SER A 394 -0.35 8.57 3.81
C SER A 394 0.33 7.98 5.02
N ASN A 395 -0.43 7.39 5.94
CA ASN A 395 0.08 6.76 7.15
C ASN A 395 -0.03 5.25 7.07
N SER A 396 1.00 4.55 7.53
CA SER A 396 0.98 3.11 7.72
C SER A 396 1.57 2.73 9.07
N LEU A 397 0.88 1.84 9.79
CA LEU A 397 1.29 1.32 11.08
C LEU A 397 1.35 -0.20 10.99
N GLY A 398 2.47 -0.81 11.38
CA GLY A 398 2.74 -2.23 11.14
C GLY A 398 3.08 -3.01 12.41
N PHE A 399 2.80 -4.30 12.38
CA PHE A 399 3.32 -5.23 13.40
C PHE A 399 4.84 -5.10 13.50
N GLY A 400 5.38 -5.28 14.71
CA GLY A 400 6.76 -4.93 15.05
C GLY A 400 6.91 -3.47 15.52
N GLY A 401 5.80 -2.69 15.54
CA GLY A 401 5.80 -1.28 15.91
C GLY A 401 6.32 -0.35 14.81
N HIS A 402 6.32 -0.80 13.57
CA HIS A 402 6.72 0.03 12.43
C HIS A 402 5.67 1.11 12.16
N ASN A 403 6.11 2.36 12.04
CA ASN A 403 5.29 3.49 11.65
C ASN A 403 5.94 4.18 10.45
N GLY A 404 5.15 4.51 9.43
CA GLY A 404 5.60 5.22 8.24
C GLY A 404 4.60 6.28 7.82
N SER A 405 5.08 7.46 7.43
CA SER A 405 4.26 8.54 6.88
C SER A 405 4.94 9.09 5.64
N LEU A 406 4.18 9.23 4.56
CA LEU A 406 4.59 9.87 3.31
C LEU A 406 3.84 11.19 3.18
N LEU A 407 4.51 12.24 2.72
CA LEU A 407 3.90 13.52 2.42
C LEU A 407 4.02 13.81 0.93
N PHE A 408 2.88 14.10 0.32
CA PHE A 408 2.75 14.42 -1.09
C PHE A 408 2.26 15.86 -1.26
N LYS A 409 2.67 16.48 -2.36
CA LYS A 409 2.24 17.82 -2.74
C LYS A 409 1.66 17.81 -4.14
N ARG A 410 0.58 18.59 -4.35
CA ARG A 410 0.03 18.83 -5.67
C ARG A 410 1.09 19.42 -6.59
N TRP A 411 1.19 18.86 -7.80
CA TRP A 411 2.04 19.41 -8.82
C TRP A 411 1.42 20.70 -9.39
N GLU A 412 2.23 21.73 -9.42
CA GLU A 412 1.91 23.02 -10.08
C GLU A 412 2.98 23.25 -11.14
N ALA A 413 2.54 23.34 -12.43
CA ALA A 413 3.43 23.44 -13.60
C ALA A 413 4.18 24.80 -13.67
#